data_de15c26267a77ba0b601ab8b37142431
#
_entry.id   de15c26267a77ba0b601ab8b37142431
#
_cell.length_a   1.000
_cell.length_b   1.000
_cell.length_c   1.000
_cell.angle_alpha   90.00
_cell.angle_beta   90.00
_cell.angle_gamma   90.00
#
_symmetry.space_group_name_H-M   'P 1'
#
loop_
_entity.id
_entity.type
_entity.pdbx_description
1 polymer ?
#
loop_
_entity_poly.entity_id
_entity_poly.type
_entity_poly.pdbx_seq_one_letter_code
_entity_poly.pdbx_strand_id
1 'polypeptide(L)'
;IYKPVSTLITQVRVDPFDAAFSYPSKEIGRFMTEAEAKKEKDKGNHVKEIPGKGYQRVIAAPRPIEIYELDAIKALMDAEQIVIAAGGGGIPVLQQGTRLKGASAVIEKDVTSACLAESLDADILLLLTGVEKVALNYGTSTETPLDAMSVEDATKYINENQFSSGAMLPKVEAAVSFASSGNGRKSIITSID
;
A
#
# COMPACT_ATOMS: atom_id res chain seq x y z
N ILE A 1 -5.57 -21.94 -22.22
CA ILE A 1 -6.90 -21.68 -21.61
C ILE A 1 -7.10 -20.17 -21.64
N TYR A 2 -8.11 -19.70 -22.34
CA TYR A 2 -8.47 -18.28 -22.35
C TYR A 2 -9.40 -17.99 -21.17
N LYS A 3 -9.02 -17.03 -20.31
CA LYS A 3 -9.90 -16.51 -19.26
C LYS A 3 -10.21 -15.05 -19.55
N PRO A 4 -11.48 -14.61 -19.46
CA PRO A 4 -11.81 -13.20 -19.59
C PRO A 4 -11.19 -12.39 -18.46
N VAL A 5 -10.87 -11.13 -18.75
CA VAL A 5 -10.31 -10.18 -17.78
C VAL A 5 -11.31 -9.06 -17.54
N SER A 6 -11.67 -8.83 -16.30
CA SER A 6 -12.56 -7.73 -15.90
C SER A 6 -11.82 -6.74 -15.02
N THR A 7 -12.04 -5.45 -15.29
CA THR A 7 -11.48 -4.36 -14.47
C THR A 7 -12.58 -3.68 -13.69
N LEU A 8 -12.39 -3.55 -12.38
CA LEU A 8 -13.31 -2.88 -11.47
C LEU A 8 -12.71 -1.59 -10.92
N ILE A 9 -13.48 -0.50 -11.01
CA ILE A 9 -13.24 0.67 -10.17
C ILE A 9 -13.51 0.26 -8.74
N THR A 10 -12.56 0.47 -7.85
CA THR A 10 -12.62 -0.07 -6.49
C THR A 10 -12.62 1.05 -5.47
N GLN A 11 -13.66 1.10 -4.64
CA GLN A 11 -13.79 2.03 -3.53
C GLN A 11 -13.35 1.35 -2.24
N VAL A 12 -12.49 2.03 -1.49
CA VAL A 12 -11.87 1.49 -0.28
C VAL A 12 -12.20 2.39 0.89
N ARG A 13 -12.91 1.86 1.88
CA ARG A 13 -13.28 2.59 3.09
C ARG A 13 -12.05 2.80 3.97
N VAL A 14 -11.92 4.03 4.48
CA VAL A 14 -10.91 4.42 5.46
C VAL A 14 -11.56 5.06 6.68
N ASP A 15 -10.86 5.03 7.82
CA ASP A 15 -11.33 5.68 9.05
C ASP A 15 -11.15 7.20 8.94
N PRO A 16 -12.20 8.03 9.11
CA PRO A 16 -12.06 9.48 9.15
C PRO A 16 -11.16 9.99 10.30
N PHE A 17 -10.95 9.17 11.33
CA PHE A 17 -10.11 9.48 12.49
C PHE A 17 -8.71 8.87 12.41
N ASP A 18 -8.34 8.26 11.29
CA ASP A 18 -6.97 7.76 11.09
C ASP A 18 -5.96 8.90 11.28
N ALA A 19 -4.91 8.62 12.05
CA ALA A 19 -3.85 9.59 12.36
C ALA A 19 -3.17 10.16 11.11
N ALA A 20 -3.19 9.42 9.98
CA ALA A 20 -2.66 9.89 8.72
C ALA A 20 -3.31 11.18 8.22
N PHE A 21 -4.57 11.47 8.57
CA PHE A 21 -5.22 12.73 8.22
C PHE A 21 -4.66 13.92 9.00
N SER A 22 -4.24 13.69 10.24
CA SER A 22 -3.60 14.73 11.07
C SER A 22 -2.11 14.90 10.75
N TYR A 23 -1.45 13.83 10.27
CA TYR A 23 -0.02 13.79 9.98
C TYR A 23 0.24 13.24 8.57
N PRO A 24 -0.11 14.00 7.51
CA PRO A 24 0.10 13.58 6.14
C PRO A 24 1.59 13.36 5.85
N SER A 25 1.94 12.19 5.31
CA SER A 25 3.34 11.80 5.10
C SER A 25 3.64 11.21 3.72
N LYS A 26 2.60 10.82 2.96
CA LYS A 26 2.80 10.21 1.64
C LYS A 26 3.15 11.27 0.61
N GLU A 27 4.35 11.17 0.09
CA GLU A 27 4.88 12.07 -0.93
C GLU A 27 4.17 11.86 -2.27
N ILE A 28 3.71 12.97 -2.88
CA ILE A 28 3.00 12.97 -4.16
C ILE A 28 3.47 14.11 -5.06
N GLY A 29 3.33 13.91 -6.37
CA GLY A 29 3.65 14.90 -7.38
C GLY A 29 5.14 15.14 -7.56
N ARG A 30 5.49 16.27 -8.16
CA ARG A 30 6.87 16.63 -8.47
C ARG A 30 7.57 17.34 -7.32
N PHE A 31 8.88 17.39 -7.38
CA PHE A 31 9.66 18.27 -6.52
C PHE A 31 9.42 19.74 -6.88
N MET A 32 9.48 20.58 -5.87
CA MET A 32 9.19 22.03 -5.93
C MET A 32 10.32 22.83 -5.31
N THR A 33 10.45 24.08 -5.78
CA THR A 33 11.26 25.10 -5.11
C THR A 33 10.58 25.57 -3.82
N GLU A 34 11.31 26.27 -2.95
CA GLU A 34 10.76 26.86 -1.73
C GLU A 34 9.60 27.84 -2.02
N ALA A 35 9.75 28.65 -3.06
CA ALA A 35 8.71 29.61 -3.46
C ALA A 35 7.42 28.93 -3.93
N GLU A 36 7.53 27.79 -4.64
CA GLU A 36 6.38 26.98 -5.03
C GLU A 36 5.76 26.28 -3.82
N ALA A 37 6.59 25.75 -2.92
CA ALA A 37 6.16 25.12 -1.68
C ALA A 37 5.36 26.08 -0.79
N LYS A 38 5.78 27.35 -0.70
CA LYS A 38 5.04 28.39 0.02
C LYS A 38 3.66 28.59 -0.58
N LYS A 39 3.56 28.70 -1.92
CA LYS A 39 2.26 28.84 -2.61
C LYS A 39 1.33 27.65 -2.35
N GLU A 40 1.87 26.44 -2.28
CA GLU A 40 1.05 25.25 -1.96
C GLU A 40 0.58 25.25 -0.50
N LYS A 41 1.43 25.66 0.45
CA LYS A 41 1.05 25.87 1.86
C LYS A 41 -0.04 26.94 2.02
N ASP A 42 0.06 28.05 1.28
CA ASP A 42 -0.94 29.13 1.29
C ASP A 42 -2.32 28.65 0.77
N LYS A 43 -2.35 27.61 -0.08
CA LYS A 43 -3.59 26.92 -0.51
C LYS A 43 -4.10 25.88 0.49
N GLY A 44 -3.43 25.70 1.62
CA GLY A 44 -3.77 24.68 2.62
C GLY A 44 -3.22 23.27 2.34
N ASN A 45 -2.32 23.12 1.36
CA ASN A 45 -1.68 21.83 1.09
C ASN A 45 -0.52 21.57 2.06
N HIS A 46 -0.36 20.30 2.46
CA HIS A 46 0.80 19.88 3.23
C HIS A 46 2.02 19.69 2.31
N VAL A 47 3.17 20.17 2.77
CA VAL A 47 4.43 20.10 2.01
C VAL A 47 5.56 19.74 2.97
N LYS A 48 6.42 18.81 2.54
CA LYS A 48 7.60 18.34 3.26
C LYS A 48 8.86 18.74 2.48
N GLU A 49 9.90 19.12 3.19
CA GLU A 49 11.24 19.27 2.63
C GLU A 49 11.90 17.90 2.47
N ILE A 50 12.48 17.68 1.30
CA ILE A 50 13.23 16.47 0.98
C ILE A 50 14.70 16.86 0.80
N PRO A 51 15.59 16.44 1.70
CA PRO A 51 16.99 16.82 1.67
C PRO A 51 17.65 16.59 0.30
N GLY A 52 18.29 17.62 -0.24
CA GLY A 52 18.97 17.55 -1.53
C GLY A 52 18.08 17.56 -2.78
N LYS A 53 16.74 17.57 -2.63
CA LYS A 53 15.77 17.53 -3.75
C LYS A 53 14.77 18.69 -3.75
N GLY A 54 14.69 19.47 -2.67
CA GLY A 54 13.73 20.57 -2.51
C GLY A 54 12.49 20.13 -1.73
N TYR A 55 11.31 20.53 -2.17
CA TYR A 55 10.05 20.32 -1.46
C TYR A 55 9.11 19.41 -2.26
N GLN A 56 8.28 18.63 -1.57
CA GLN A 56 7.26 17.81 -2.20
C GLN A 56 5.95 17.88 -1.42
N ARG A 57 4.82 17.80 -2.12
CA ARG A 57 3.52 17.69 -1.45
C ARG A 57 3.43 16.35 -0.74
N VAL A 58 2.75 16.39 0.40
CA VAL A 58 2.38 15.17 1.12
C VAL A 58 0.88 15.13 1.34
N ILE A 59 0.33 13.93 1.35
CA ILE A 59 -1.09 13.67 1.55
C ILE A 59 -1.26 12.55 2.58
N ALA A 60 -2.44 12.46 3.18
CA ALA A 60 -2.79 11.38 4.08
C ALA A 60 -2.73 10.02 3.36
N ALA A 61 -2.22 9.01 4.04
CA ALA A 61 -2.21 7.62 3.59
C ALA A 61 -2.83 6.72 4.67
N PRO A 62 -4.17 6.80 4.89
CA PRO A 62 -4.85 6.02 5.90
C PRO A 62 -4.87 4.53 5.54
N ARG A 63 -5.07 3.68 6.55
CA ARG A 63 -5.20 2.24 6.35
C ARG A 63 -6.55 1.88 5.73
N PRO A 64 -6.60 0.92 4.78
CA PRO A 64 -7.84 0.38 4.26
C PRO A 64 -8.57 -0.43 5.34
N ILE A 65 -9.90 -0.31 5.39
CA ILE A 65 -10.76 -1.07 6.31
C ILE A 65 -11.59 -2.10 5.55
N GLU A 66 -12.13 -1.70 4.40
CA GLU A 66 -13.11 -2.49 3.65
C GLU A 66 -13.07 -2.10 2.17
N ILE A 67 -13.32 -3.08 1.33
CA ILE A 67 -13.43 -2.92 -0.13
C ILE A 67 -14.89 -3.10 -0.50
N TYR A 68 -15.54 -2.05 -1.00
CA TYR A 68 -16.97 -2.08 -1.29
C TYR A 68 -17.36 -3.04 -2.40
N GLU A 69 -16.50 -3.21 -3.41
CA GLU A 69 -16.74 -4.09 -4.55
C GLU A 69 -16.34 -5.56 -4.29
N LEU A 70 -16.09 -5.94 -3.02
CA LEU A 70 -15.63 -7.28 -2.66
C LEU A 70 -16.55 -8.40 -3.18
N ASP A 71 -17.87 -8.24 -3.04
CA ASP A 71 -18.82 -9.25 -3.51
C ASP A 71 -18.85 -9.36 -5.04
N ALA A 72 -18.69 -8.23 -5.74
CA ALA A 72 -18.55 -8.24 -7.20
C ALA A 72 -17.25 -8.93 -7.65
N ILE A 73 -16.14 -8.69 -6.94
CA ILE A 73 -14.86 -9.36 -7.20
C ILE A 73 -15.03 -10.88 -7.02
N LYS A 74 -15.62 -11.32 -5.91
CA LYS A 74 -15.89 -12.75 -5.65
C LYS A 74 -16.74 -13.38 -6.75
N ALA A 75 -17.83 -12.75 -7.13
CA ALA A 75 -18.71 -13.25 -8.17
C ALA A 75 -18.01 -13.41 -9.54
N LEU A 76 -17.13 -12.48 -9.90
CA LEU A 76 -16.34 -12.59 -11.12
C LEU A 76 -15.27 -13.71 -11.03
N MET A 77 -14.64 -13.87 -9.87
CA MET A 77 -13.68 -14.97 -9.63
C MET A 77 -14.39 -16.33 -9.69
N ASP A 78 -15.58 -16.45 -9.10
CA ASP A 78 -16.40 -17.68 -9.17
C ASP A 78 -16.83 -18.01 -10.61
N ALA A 79 -16.98 -16.97 -11.45
CA ALA A 79 -17.18 -17.12 -12.90
C ALA A 79 -15.86 -17.34 -13.68
N GLU A 80 -14.77 -17.72 -12.99
CA GLU A 80 -13.44 -18.01 -13.54
C GLU A 80 -12.78 -16.85 -14.30
N GLN A 81 -13.13 -15.60 -14.02
CA GLN A 81 -12.50 -14.42 -14.59
C GLN A 81 -11.23 -14.03 -13.85
N ILE A 82 -10.30 -13.39 -14.57
CA ILE A 82 -9.19 -12.65 -13.98
C ILE A 82 -9.71 -11.26 -13.62
N VAL A 83 -9.59 -10.86 -12.37
CA VAL A 83 -10.10 -9.57 -11.88
C VAL A 83 -8.96 -8.60 -11.62
N ILE A 84 -8.99 -7.43 -12.24
CA ILE A 84 -8.12 -6.30 -11.94
C ILE A 84 -8.91 -5.35 -11.03
N ALA A 85 -8.48 -5.20 -9.79
CA ALA A 85 -9.13 -4.38 -8.78
C ALA A 85 -8.13 -3.55 -7.98
N ALA A 86 -8.59 -2.57 -7.25
CA ALA A 86 -7.82 -1.71 -6.34
C ALA A 86 -6.57 -1.06 -6.97
N GLY A 87 -6.63 -0.72 -8.27
CA GLY A 87 -5.53 -0.04 -8.97
C GLY A 87 -5.09 1.23 -8.23
N GLY A 88 -3.76 1.38 -8.01
CA GLY A 88 -3.20 2.50 -7.26
C GLY A 88 -3.50 2.49 -5.74
N GLY A 89 -4.12 1.43 -5.21
CA GLY A 89 -4.59 1.31 -3.83
C GLY A 89 -6.11 1.50 -3.68
N GLY A 90 -6.82 1.76 -4.78
CA GLY A 90 -8.25 2.03 -4.79
C GLY A 90 -8.60 3.50 -4.48
N ILE A 91 -9.87 3.82 -4.54
CA ILE A 91 -10.41 5.16 -4.27
C ILE A 91 -10.76 5.25 -2.78
N PRO A 92 -10.05 6.07 -1.98
CA PRO A 92 -10.36 6.21 -0.56
C PRO A 92 -11.68 6.92 -0.36
N VAL A 93 -12.57 6.30 0.42
CA VAL A 93 -13.90 6.85 0.74
C VAL A 93 -14.17 6.83 2.23
N LEU A 94 -14.92 7.83 2.68
CA LEU A 94 -15.48 7.96 4.03
C LEU A 94 -16.95 7.60 3.99
N GLN A 95 -17.38 6.77 4.91
CA GLN A 95 -18.79 6.45 5.07
C GLN A 95 -19.45 7.49 5.99
N GLN A 96 -20.51 8.12 5.50
CA GLN A 96 -21.34 9.07 6.25
C GLN A 96 -22.80 8.59 6.21
N GLY A 97 -23.20 7.81 7.19
CA GLY A 97 -24.49 7.09 7.17
C GLY A 97 -24.57 6.16 5.97
N THR A 98 -25.50 6.39 5.05
CA THR A 98 -25.70 5.62 3.81
C THR A 98 -24.96 6.20 2.60
N ARG A 99 -24.19 7.27 2.76
CA ARG A 99 -23.49 7.95 1.67
C ARG A 99 -21.99 7.71 1.76
N LEU A 100 -21.35 7.61 0.60
CA LEU A 100 -19.90 7.60 0.46
C LEU A 100 -19.42 8.96 -0.02
N LYS A 101 -18.34 9.46 0.60
CA LYS A 101 -17.67 10.70 0.24
C LYS A 101 -16.21 10.38 -0.02
N GLY A 102 -15.66 10.87 -1.13
CA GLY A 102 -14.22 10.75 -1.42
C GLY A 102 -13.39 11.39 -0.31
N ALA A 103 -12.35 10.70 0.14
CA ALA A 103 -11.37 11.22 1.08
C ALA A 103 -10.23 11.93 0.34
N SER A 104 -9.72 13.04 0.91
CA SER A 104 -8.50 13.68 0.41
C SER A 104 -7.27 12.91 0.91
N ALA A 105 -7.05 11.74 0.31
CA ALA A 105 -6.05 10.76 0.73
C ALA A 105 -5.61 9.91 -0.46
N VAL A 106 -4.55 9.14 -0.27
CA VAL A 106 -4.20 7.97 -1.09
C VAL A 106 -4.09 6.76 -0.18
N ILE A 107 -4.24 5.55 -0.72
CA ILE A 107 -4.02 4.34 0.07
C ILE A 107 -2.80 3.62 -0.51
N GLU A 108 -1.94 3.10 0.36
CA GLU A 108 -0.80 2.30 -0.08
C GLU A 108 -1.28 1.01 -0.76
N LYS A 109 -0.93 0.85 -2.04
CA LYS A 109 -1.40 -0.28 -2.86
C LYS A 109 -1.08 -1.65 -2.27
N ASP A 110 0.10 -1.76 -1.63
CA ASP A 110 0.54 -3.02 -1.02
C ASP A 110 -0.35 -3.38 0.18
N VAL A 111 -0.76 -2.38 0.98
CA VAL A 111 -1.66 -2.57 2.13
C VAL A 111 -3.08 -2.89 1.67
N THR A 112 -3.57 -2.22 0.60
CA THR A 112 -4.87 -2.57 0.02
C THR A 112 -4.85 -3.98 -0.57
N SER A 113 -3.74 -4.39 -1.20
CA SER A 113 -3.61 -5.75 -1.74
C SER A 113 -3.68 -6.81 -0.64
N ALA A 114 -3.04 -6.57 0.51
CA ALA A 114 -3.16 -7.45 1.68
C ALA A 114 -4.61 -7.51 2.19
N CYS A 115 -5.26 -6.36 2.37
CA CYS A 115 -6.67 -6.28 2.78
C CYS A 115 -7.61 -7.04 1.83
N LEU A 116 -7.40 -6.90 0.51
CA LEU A 116 -8.16 -7.63 -0.50
C LEU A 116 -7.90 -9.13 -0.42
N ALA A 117 -6.64 -9.54 -0.35
CA ALA A 117 -6.25 -10.95 -0.27
C ALA A 117 -6.81 -11.62 1.00
N GLU A 118 -6.78 -10.93 2.14
CA GLU A 118 -7.39 -11.38 3.39
C GLU A 118 -8.92 -11.56 3.24
N SER A 119 -9.60 -10.58 2.64
CA SER A 119 -11.05 -10.57 2.43
C SER A 119 -11.52 -11.64 1.42
N LEU A 120 -10.65 -12.04 0.50
CA LEU A 120 -10.87 -13.10 -0.48
C LEU A 120 -10.48 -14.48 0.03
N ASP A 121 -9.93 -14.58 1.23
CA ASP A 121 -9.36 -15.82 1.80
C ASP A 121 -8.31 -16.45 0.87
N ALA A 122 -7.44 -15.61 0.30
CA ALA A 122 -6.39 -16.06 -0.61
C ALA A 122 -5.32 -16.87 0.13
N ASP A 123 -4.72 -17.83 -0.57
CA ASP A 123 -3.61 -18.63 -0.05
C ASP A 123 -2.27 -17.89 -0.10
N ILE A 124 -2.10 -17.08 -1.15
CA ILE A 124 -0.82 -16.42 -1.47
C ILE A 124 -1.06 -14.96 -1.83
N LEU A 125 -0.24 -14.07 -1.25
CA LEU A 125 -0.08 -12.69 -1.66
C LEU A 125 1.27 -12.52 -2.37
N LEU A 126 1.26 -12.21 -3.67
CA LEU A 126 2.46 -11.94 -4.45
C LEU A 126 2.61 -10.43 -4.66
N LEU A 127 3.71 -9.86 -4.15
CA LEU A 127 4.07 -8.46 -4.28
C LEU A 127 5.28 -8.31 -5.22
N LEU A 128 5.05 -7.78 -6.42
CA LEU A 128 6.09 -7.56 -7.41
C LEU A 128 6.77 -6.20 -7.21
N THR A 129 8.09 -6.19 -7.32
CA THR A 129 8.93 -5.00 -7.11
C THR A 129 10.14 -5.01 -8.05
N GLY A 130 11.00 -3.99 -7.99
CA GLY A 130 12.19 -3.87 -8.83
C GLY A 130 13.43 -4.60 -8.29
N VAL A 131 13.30 -5.41 -7.24
CA VAL A 131 14.40 -6.22 -6.68
C VAL A 131 13.95 -7.66 -6.52
N GLU A 132 14.86 -8.60 -6.73
CA GLU A 132 14.57 -10.03 -6.66
C GLU A 132 14.26 -10.49 -5.23
N LYS A 133 14.97 -9.92 -4.24
CA LYS A 133 14.84 -10.33 -2.82
C LYS A 133 14.77 -9.12 -1.92
N VAL A 134 14.10 -9.28 -0.80
CA VAL A 134 14.21 -8.37 0.33
C VAL A 134 15.62 -8.52 0.94
N ALA A 135 16.24 -7.42 1.32
CA ALA A 135 17.57 -7.47 1.92
C ALA A 135 17.62 -6.67 3.23
N LEU A 136 18.41 -7.15 4.18
CA LEU A 136 18.84 -6.37 5.34
C LEU A 136 19.99 -5.45 4.95
N ASN A 137 20.12 -4.32 5.61
CA ASN A 137 21.17 -3.32 5.37
C ASN A 137 21.29 -2.93 3.90
N TYR A 138 20.18 -2.83 3.19
CA TYR A 138 20.14 -2.55 1.74
C TYR A 138 20.97 -1.33 1.37
N GLY A 139 21.78 -1.46 0.31
CA GLY A 139 22.66 -0.41 -0.20
C GLY A 139 23.94 -0.17 0.61
N THR A 140 24.26 -1.04 1.56
CA THR A 140 25.50 -0.98 2.35
C THR A 140 26.47 -2.13 2.01
N SER A 141 27.70 -2.06 2.52
CA SER A 141 28.68 -3.15 2.38
C SER A 141 28.30 -4.43 3.13
N THR A 142 27.28 -4.37 4.00
CA THR A 142 26.77 -5.50 4.78
C THR A 142 25.38 -5.94 4.30
N GLU A 143 25.01 -5.58 3.09
CA GLU A 143 23.73 -5.99 2.49
C GLU A 143 23.61 -7.52 2.47
N THR A 144 22.49 -8.03 2.98
CA THR A 144 22.23 -9.46 3.07
C THR A 144 20.84 -9.77 2.49
N PRO A 145 20.75 -10.33 1.27
CA PRO A 145 19.49 -10.78 0.69
C PRO A 145 18.89 -11.94 1.51
N LEU A 146 17.57 -11.93 1.64
CA LEU A 146 16.81 -12.94 2.37
C LEU A 146 16.02 -13.83 1.40
N ASP A 147 16.20 -15.14 1.49
CA ASP A 147 15.40 -16.11 0.73
C ASP A 147 14.03 -16.34 1.37
N ALA A 148 13.98 -16.33 2.69
CA ALA A 148 12.76 -16.47 3.48
C ALA A 148 12.96 -15.84 4.87
N MET A 149 11.86 -15.43 5.48
CA MET A 149 11.83 -14.99 6.87
C MET A 149 10.50 -15.37 7.51
N SER A 150 10.52 -15.60 8.82
CA SER A 150 9.30 -15.78 9.60
C SER A 150 8.59 -14.45 9.82
N VAL A 151 7.31 -14.50 10.23
CA VAL A 151 6.55 -13.30 10.63
C VAL A 151 7.23 -12.61 11.82
N GLU A 152 7.76 -13.38 12.76
CA GLU A 152 8.50 -12.89 13.92
C GLU A 152 9.77 -12.14 13.51
N ASP A 153 10.58 -12.72 12.64
CA ASP A 153 11.79 -12.07 12.12
C ASP A 153 11.47 -10.81 11.33
N ALA A 154 10.47 -10.86 10.46
CA ALA A 154 10.04 -9.70 9.68
C ALA A 154 9.59 -8.55 10.61
N THR A 155 8.80 -8.87 11.65
CA THR A 155 8.35 -7.89 12.65
C THR A 155 9.52 -7.29 13.42
N LYS A 156 10.50 -8.11 13.79
CA LYS A 156 11.74 -7.65 14.42
C LYS A 156 12.49 -6.68 13.51
N TYR A 157 12.70 -7.04 12.25
CA TYR A 157 13.43 -6.19 11.28
C TYR A 157 12.69 -4.89 10.96
N ILE A 158 11.35 -4.89 10.95
CA ILE A 158 10.54 -3.67 10.86
C ILE A 158 10.86 -2.73 12.03
N ASN A 159 10.85 -3.25 13.26
CA ASN A 159 11.12 -2.48 14.49
C ASN A 159 12.56 -1.96 14.56
N GLU A 160 13.50 -2.67 13.94
CA GLU A 160 14.92 -2.29 13.81
C GLU A 160 15.16 -1.30 12.64
N ASN A 161 14.10 -0.84 11.93
CA ASN A 161 14.17 0.05 10.78
C ASN A 161 15.07 -0.47 9.63
N GLN A 162 15.07 -1.77 9.39
CA GLN A 162 15.89 -2.40 8.34
C GLN A 162 15.39 -2.09 6.92
N PHE A 163 14.14 -1.67 6.76
CA PHE A 163 13.51 -1.46 5.46
C PHE A 163 13.27 0.02 5.18
N SER A 164 13.51 0.43 3.92
CA SER A 164 13.26 1.81 3.49
C SER A 164 11.78 2.18 3.59
N SER A 165 11.47 3.28 4.26
CA SER A 165 10.11 3.75 4.54
C SER A 165 9.27 4.05 3.28
N GLY A 166 9.93 4.44 2.19
CA GLY A 166 9.23 4.87 0.96
C GLY A 166 8.79 3.73 0.04
N ALA A 167 9.42 2.56 0.08
CA ALA A 167 9.20 1.51 -0.90
C ALA A 167 9.10 0.10 -0.31
N MET A 168 10.08 -0.36 0.46
CA MET A 168 10.15 -1.74 0.94
C MET A 168 9.33 -1.96 2.21
N LEU A 169 9.36 -1.03 3.16
CA LEU A 169 8.64 -1.15 4.43
C LEU A 169 7.14 -1.42 4.23
N PRO A 170 6.39 -0.67 3.39
CA PRO A 170 4.97 -0.94 3.18
C PRO A 170 4.69 -2.34 2.60
N LYS A 171 5.61 -2.88 1.77
CA LYS A 171 5.48 -4.24 1.23
C LYS A 171 5.69 -5.30 2.29
N VAL A 172 6.71 -5.14 3.13
CA VAL A 172 6.99 -6.09 4.23
C VAL A 172 5.86 -6.05 5.26
N GLU A 173 5.35 -4.86 5.62
CA GLU A 173 4.20 -4.71 6.51
C GLU A 173 2.95 -5.40 5.95
N ALA A 174 2.64 -5.20 4.66
CA ALA A 174 1.53 -5.86 3.98
C ALA A 174 1.72 -7.38 3.94
N ALA A 175 2.94 -7.84 3.66
CA ALA A 175 3.28 -9.27 3.64
C ALA A 175 3.11 -9.92 5.02
N VAL A 176 3.54 -9.24 6.08
CA VAL A 176 3.39 -9.70 7.48
C VAL A 176 1.92 -9.73 7.87
N SER A 177 1.15 -8.66 7.58
CA SER A 177 -0.29 -8.61 7.86
C SER A 177 -1.01 -9.81 7.25
N PHE A 178 -0.83 -10.03 5.95
CA PHE A 178 -1.47 -11.14 5.24
C PHE A 178 -1.02 -12.50 5.75
N ALA A 179 0.28 -12.74 5.93
CA ALA A 179 0.79 -14.03 6.40
C ALA A 179 0.32 -14.36 7.83
N SER A 180 0.08 -13.34 8.65
CA SER A 180 -0.42 -13.49 10.04
C SER A 180 -1.93 -13.71 10.11
N SER A 181 -2.68 -13.37 9.07
CA SER A 181 -4.15 -13.34 9.09
C SER A 181 -4.81 -14.72 8.97
N GLY A 182 -4.04 -15.79 8.72
CA GLY A 182 -4.57 -17.16 8.64
C GLY A 182 -3.50 -18.22 8.56
N ASN A 183 -3.86 -19.44 8.97
CA ASN A 183 -2.93 -20.58 8.93
C ASN A 183 -2.57 -20.97 7.49
N GLY A 184 -1.29 -21.14 7.23
CA GLY A 184 -0.78 -21.61 5.93
C GLY A 184 -0.68 -20.53 4.86
N ARG A 185 -1.11 -19.29 5.11
CA ARG A 185 -0.97 -18.16 4.19
C ARG A 185 0.49 -17.80 3.98
N LYS A 186 0.84 -17.44 2.75
CA LYS A 186 2.21 -17.08 2.38
C LYS A 186 2.22 -15.77 1.60
N SER A 187 3.22 -14.93 1.91
CA SER A 187 3.51 -13.74 1.11
C SER A 187 4.84 -13.92 0.39
N ILE A 188 4.90 -13.45 -0.85
CA ILE A 188 6.09 -13.50 -1.69
C ILE A 188 6.39 -12.08 -2.18
N ILE A 189 7.61 -11.61 -1.98
CA ILE A 189 8.10 -10.34 -2.51
C ILE A 189 9.25 -10.68 -3.47
N THR A 190 9.10 -10.35 -4.74
CA THR A 190 10.09 -10.68 -5.77
C THR A 190 10.06 -9.70 -6.95
N SER A 191 11.01 -9.84 -7.88
CA SER A 191 11.04 -9.03 -9.10
C SER A 191 9.97 -9.50 -10.10
N ILE A 192 9.71 -8.63 -11.08
CA ILE A 192 8.83 -8.93 -12.21
C ILE A 192 9.56 -9.70 -13.33
N ASP A 193 10.90 -9.69 -13.27
CA ASP A 193 11.80 -10.30 -14.27
C ASP A 193 12.20 -11.72 -13.89
#